data_9f346759ba9e505fb5675d96ae2e4724
#
_entry.id   9f346759ba9e505fb5675d96ae2e4724
#
_cell.length_a   1.000
_cell.length_b   1.000
_cell.length_c   1.000
_cell.angle_alpha   90.00
_cell.angle_beta   90.00
_cell.angle_gamma   90.00
#
_symmetry.space_group_name_H-M   'P 1'
#
loop_
_entity.id
_entity.type
_entity.pdbx_description
1 polymer ?
#
loop_
_entity_poly.entity_id
_entity_poly.type
_entity_poly.pdbx_seq_one_letter_code
_entity_poly.pdbx_strand_id
1 'polypeptide(L)'
;MSSVGNTDELVSAYLGIRSRREQLLREYETADAALKEDLAKLEAVMLEMCNAVNADSIKTKHGTVMRKLNERFFCQDWDNFYKFVLENEAVQLLERRIHQGNFKEFLKEHESDGLPPGVNVMREFGISVRKASQ
;
A
#
# COMPACT_ATOMS: atom_id res chain seq x y z
N MET A 1 -13.82 26.48 33.82
CA MET A 1 -12.75 26.33 32.84
C MET A 1 -13.35 26.28 31.45
N SER A 2 -12.81 27.05 30.53
CA SER A 2 -13.37 27.11 29.20
C SER A 2 -12.98 25.84 28.42
N SER A 3 -13.91 25.32 27.63
CA SER A 3 -13.66 24.17 26.76
C SER A 3 -12.57 24.48 25.72
N VAL A 4 -12.37 25.75 25.38
CA VAL A 4 -11.33 26.21 24.44
C VAL A 4 -9.93 25.93 24.97
N GLY A 5 -9.69 26.18 26.27
CA GLY A 5 -8.40 25.90 26.91
C GLY A 5 -8.07 24.40 26.89
N ASN A 6 -9.07 23.60 27.25
CA ASN A 6 -8.90 22.12 27.20
C ASN A 6 -8.68 21.63 25.78
N THR A 7 -9.36 22.22 24.79
CA THR A 7 -9.20 21.87 23.40
C THR A 7 -7.79 22.17 22.91
N ASP A 8 -7.24 23.33 23.29
CA ASP A 8 -5.87 23.68 22.92
C ASP A 8 -4.85 22.71 23.50
N GLU A 9 -5.02 22.29 24.75
CA GLU A 9 -4.17 21.31 25.39
C GLU A 9 -4.26 19.96 24.69
N LEU A 10 -5.46 19.53 24.29
CA LEU A 10 -5.69 18.29 23.55
C LEU A 10 -5.04 18.35 22.17
N VAL A 11 -5.15 19.48 21.48
CA VAL A 11 -4.50 19.67 20.18
C VAL A 11 -2.97 19.60 20.32
N SER A 12 -2.42 20.27 21.32
CA SER A 12 -0.98 20.24 21.59
C SER A 12 -0.49 18.81 21.87
N ALA A 13 -1.21 18.08 22.72
CA ALA A 13 -0.89 16.70 23.02
C ALA A 13 -0.96 15.81 21.76
N TYR A 14 -2.01 15.96 20.96
CA TYR A 14 -2.19 15.22 19.73
C TYR A 14 -1.03 15.47 18.76
N LEU A 15 -0.69 16.73 18.53
CA LEU A 15 0.40 17.11 17.62
C LEU A 15 1.75 16.58 18.12
N GLY A 16 1.99 16.61 19.42
CA GLY A 16 3.22 16.04 20.01
C GLY A 16 3.35 14.54 19.77
N ILE A 17 2.26 13.82 20.01
CA ILE A 17 2.22 12.37 19.79
C ILE A 17 2.39 12.06 18.29
N ARG A 18 1.68 12.77 17.43
CA ARG A 18 1.78 12.57 15.96
C ARG A 18 3.21 12.82 15.48
N SER A 19 3.83 13.90 15.95
CA SER A 19 5.21 14.24 15.59
C SER A 19 6.19 13.14 16.03
N ARG A 20 5.99 12.58 17.24
CA ARG A 20 6.84 11.48 17.73
C ARG A 20 6.67 10.23 16.91
N ARG A 21 5.44 9.90 16.51
CA ARG A 21 5.19 8.75 15.62
C ARG A 21 5.90 8.92 14.28
N GLU A 22 5.81 10.12 13.70
CA GLU A 22 6.46 10.42 12.40
C GLU A 22 7.98 10.30 12.51
N GLN A 23 8.56 10.75 13.62
CA GLN A 23 9.98 10.63 13.86
C GLN A 23 10.41 9.18 14.00
N LEU A 24 9.67 8.36 14.74
CA LEU A 24 9.95 6.93 14.90
C LEU A 24 9.87 6.21 13.56
N LEU A 25 8.89 6.57 12.73
CA LEU A 25 8.75 5.97 11.41
C LEU A 25 9.95 6.32 10.53
N ARG A 26 10.39 7.58 10.53
CA ARG A 26 11.57 8.00 9.77
C ARG A 26 12.82 7.26 10.23
N GLU A 27 13.02 7.13 11.54
CA GLU A 27 14.15 6.38 12.10
C GLU A 27 14.13 4.92 11.67
N TYR A 28 12.95 4.31 11.76
CA TYR A 28 12.74 2.92 11.32
C TYR A 28 13.03 2.76 9.83
N GLU A 29 12.48 3.63 8.99
CA GLU A 29 12.64 3.55 7.53
C GLU A 29 14.11 3.71 7.14
N THR A 30 14.83 4.61 7.80
CA THR A 30 16.26 4.81 7.53
C THR A 30 17.08 3.57 7.89
N ALA A 31 16.85 3.02 9.09
CA ALA A 31 17.55 1.81 9.52
C ALA A 31 17.19 0.60 8.65
N ASP A 32 15.91 0.45 8.33
CA ASP A 32 15.41 -0.64 7.51
C ASP A 32 15.98 -0.57 6.08
N ALA A 33 16.06 0.62 5.50
CA ALA A 33 16.61 0.82 4.16
C ALA A 33 18.06 0.35 4.07
N ALA A 34 18.86 0.65 5.09
CA ALA A 34 20.26 0.19 5.14
C ALA A 34 20.36 -1.33 5.21
N LEU A 35 19.51 -1.95 6.04
CA LEU A 35 19.47 -3.41 6.18
C LEU A 35 18.97 -4.08 4.90
N LYS A 36 17.97 -3.52 4.24
CA LYS A 36 17.47 -4.03 2.97
C LYS A 36 18.56 -3.99 1.89
N GLU A 37 19.34 -2.92 1.87
CA GLU A 37 20.46 -2.81 0.93
C GLU A 37 21.48 -3.91 1.17
N ASP A 38 21.83 -4.18 2.43
CA ASP A 38 22.74 -5.26 2.76
C ASP A 38 22.19 -6.62 2.36
N LEU A 39 20.90 -6.87 2.62
CA LEU A 39 20.24 -8.11 2.20
C LEU A 39 20.26 -8.26 0.68
N ALA A 40 20.00 -7.19 -0.05
CA ALA A 40 20.01 -7.22 -1.51
C ALA A 40 21.39 -7.58 -2.06
N LYS A 41 22.45 -7.07 -1.46
CA LYS A 41 23.84 -7.40 -1.85
C LYS A 41 24.15 -8.87 -1.61
N LEU A 42 23.72 -9.40 -0.47
CA LEU A 42 23.90 -10.83 -0.16
C LEU A 42 23.10 -11.71 -1.11
N GLU A 43 21.86 -11.31 -1.40
CA GLU A 43 20.99 -12.05 -2.33
C GLU A 43 21.60 -12.09 -3.73
N ALA A 44 22.19 -10.99 -4.19
CA ALA A 44 22.85 -10.94 -5.50
C ALA A 44 24.01 -11.92 -5.57
N VAL A 45 24.84 -11.99 -4.53
CA VAL A 45 25.96 -12.94 -4.46
C VAL A 45 25.45 -14.38 -4.42
N MET A 46 24.41 -14.65 -3.64
CA MET A 46 23.80 -15.97 -3.56
C MET A 46 23.22 -16.42 -4.91
N LEU A 47 22.61 -15.50 -5.65
CA LEU A 47 22.08 -15.80 -6.97
C LEU A 47 23.21 -16.14 -7.95
N GLU A 48 24.31 -15.39 -7.91
CA GLU A 48 25.49 -15.68 -8.72
C GLU A 48 26.05 -17.08 -8.40
N MET A 49 26.10 -17.45 -7.13
CA MET A 49 26.56 -18.78 -6.72
C MET A 49 25.66 -19.88 -7.25
N CYS A 50 24.34 -19.71 -7.15
CA CYS A 50 23.39 -20.67 -7.70
C CYS A 50 23.53 -20.80 -9.22
N ASN A 51 23.67 -19.66 -9.90
CA ASN A 51 23.84 -19.65 -11.36
C ASN A 51 25.13 -20.31 -11.80
N ALA A 52 26.24 -20.09 -11.05
CA ALA A 52 27.53 -20.68 -11.39
C ALA A 52 27.52 -22.20 -11.36
N VAL A 53 26.78 -22.80 -10.44
CA VAL A 53 26.67 -24.27 -10.33
C VAL A 53 25.36 -24.80 -10.89
N ASN A 54 24.53 -23.92 -11.45
CA ASN A 54 23.20 -24.24 -11.99
C ASN A 54 22.35 -25.03 -11.01
N ALA A 55 22.32 -24.59 -9.77
CA ALA A 55 21.53 -25.20 -8.71
C ALA A 55 20.32 -24.33 -8.34
N ASP A 56 19.17 -24.97 -8.11
CA ASP A 56 17.99 -24.29 -7.61
C ASP A 56 17.93 -24.28 -6.09
N SER A 57 18.80 -25.06 -5.44
CA SER A 57 18.86 -25.18 -4.00
C SER A 57 20.27 -25.49 -3.52
N ILE A 58 20.73 -24.76 -2.52
CA ILE A 58 22.03 -25.00 -1.85
C ILE A 58 21.77 -25.09 -0.36
N LYS A 59 22.03 -26.24 0.23
CA LYS A 59 21.82 -26.50 1.65
C LYS A 59 23.04 -26.12 2.47
N THR A 60 22.85 -25.40 3.57
CA THR A 60 23.89 -25.09 4.53
C THR A 60 23.42 -25.43 5.93
N LYS A 61 24.35 -25.44 6.90
CA LYS A 61 23.96 -25.69 8.30
C LYS A 61 23.10 -24.59 8.90
N HIS A 62 23.08 -23.39 8.32
CA HIS A 62 22.30 -22.25 8.81
C HIS A 62 20.97 -22.09 8.07
N GLY A 63 20.82 -22.71 6.94
CA GLY A 63 19.60 -22.60 6.12
C GLY A 63 19.84 -23.03 4.69
N THR A 64 18.83 -22.90 3.87
CA THR A 64 18.86 -23.31 2.47
C THR A 64 18.66 -22.10 1.57
N VAL A 65 19.58 -21.93 0.61
CA VAL A 65 19.42 -20.92 -0.44
C VAL A 65 18.62 -21.55 -1.58
N MET A 66 17.53 -20.90 -1.97
CA MET A 66 16.70 -21.37 -3.06
C MET A 66 16.63 -20.31 -4.16
N ARG A 67 16.93 -20.73 -5.39
CA ARG A 67 16.77 -19.88 -6.56
C ARG A 67 15.34 -20.03 -7.08
N LYS A 68 14.57 -18.95 -7.04
CA LYS A 68 13.17 -18.96 -7.48
C LYS A 68 13.00 -18.05 -8.68
N LEU A 69 12.16 -18.49 -9.61
CA LEU A 69 11.72 -17.63 -10.70
C LEU A 69 10.53 -16.80 -10.20
N ASN A 70 10.71 -15.50 -10.09
CA ASN A 70 9.66 -14.58 -9.71
C ASN A 70 9.00 -14.03 -10.96
N GLU A 71 7.70 -14.24 -11.09
CA GLU A 71 6.92 -13.73 -12.22
C GLU A 71 5.94 -12.68 -11.71
N ARG A 72 5.84 -11.59 -12.43
CA ARG A 72 4.86 -10.54 -12.14
C ARG A 72 4.23 -10.10 -13.44
N PHE A 73 2.91 -10.23 -13.49
CA PHE A 73 2.15 -9.80 -14.66
C PHE A 73 1.77 -8.34 -14.51
N PHE A 74 1.95 -7.59 -15.56
CA PHE A 74 1.59 -6.17 -15.58
C PHE A 74 0.90 -5.84 -16.89
N CYS A 75 0.05 -4.81 -16.87
CA CYS A 75 -0.71 -4.41 -18.04
C CYS A 75 0.03 -3.28 -18.79
N GLN A 76 0.25 -3.47 -20.09
CA GLN A 76 0.86 -2.45 -20.96
C GLN A 76 -0.17 -1.64 -21.71
N ASP A 77 -1.36 -2.18 -21.94
CA ASP A 77 -2.42 -1.53 -22.70
C ASP A 77 -3.76 -1.85 -22.04
N TRP A 78 -4.23 -0.92 -21.23
CA TRP A 78 -5.45 -1.11 -20.45
C TRP A 78 -6.70 -1.22 -21.33
N ASP A 79 -6.77 -0.48 -22.44
CA ASP A 79 -7.93 -0.54 -23.33
C ASP A 79 -8.11 -1.93 -23.91
N ASN A 80 -7.03 -2.53 -24.41
CA ASN A 80 -7.04 -3.88 -24.93
C ASN A 80 -7.30 -4.91 -23.83
N PHE A 81 -6.75 -4.71 -22.63
CA PHE A 81 -6.96 -5.64 -21.53
C PHE A 81 -8.40 -5.61 -21.03
N TYR A 82 -9.00 -4.44 -20.91
CA TYR A 82 -10.43 -4.32 -20.54
C TYR A 82 -11.31 -5.00 -21.57
N LYS A 83 -11.01 -4.83 -22.86
CA LYS A 83 -11.75 -5.51 -23.90
C LYS A 83 -11.67 -7.03 -23.75
N PHE A 84 -10.48 -7.55 -23.48
CA PHE A 84 -10.27 -8.97 -23.19
C PHE A 84 -11.10 -9.44 -21.99
N VAL A 85 -11.07 -8.69 -20.89
CA VAL A 85 -11.82 -9.01 -19.68
C VAL A 85 -13.32 -9.09 -19.97
N LEU A 86 -13.85 -8.11 -20.72
CA LEU A 86 -15.26 -8.06 -21.06
C LEU A 86 -15.67 -9.20 -22.01
N GLU A 87 -14.87 -9.46 -23.04
CA GLU A 87 -15.15 -10.51 -24.02
C GLU A 87 -15.13 -11.91 -23.39
N ASN A 88 -14.27 -12.11 -22.38
CA ASN A 88 -14.11 -13.42 -21.73
C ASN A 88 -14.86 -13.52 -20.40
N GLU A 89 -15.64 -12.48 -20.03
CA GLU A 89 -16.36 -12.42 -18.76
C GLU A 89 -15.43 -12.75 -17.57
N ALA A 90 -14.22 -12.18 -17.59
CA ALA A 90 -13.13 -12.54 -16.68
C ALA A 90 -12.80 -11.43 -15.68
N VAL A 91 -13.82 -10.86 -15.04
CA VAL A 91 -13.61 -9.77 -14.06
C VAL A 91 -12.73 -10.18 -12.88
N GLN A 92 -12.61 -11.49 -12.62
CA GLN A 92 -11.74 -12.02 -11.56
C GLN A 92 -10.25 -11.76 -11.81
N LEU A 93 -9.87 -11.34 -13.03
CA LEU A 93 -8.50 -10.95 -13.34
C LEU A 93 -8.15 -9.57 -12.79
N LEU A 94 -9.15 -8.80 -12.37
CA LEU A 94 -8.99 -7.48 -11.78
C LEU A 94 -9.15 -7.56 -10.26
N GLU A 95 -8.51 -6.62 -9.55
CA GLU A 95 -8.66 -6.55 -8.11
C GLU A 95 -10.06 -6.07 -7.72
N ARG A 96 -10.60 -6.61 -6.60
CA ARG A 96 -11.90 -6.23 -6.07
C ARG A 96 -11.75 -4.98 -5.21
N ARG A 97 -11.66 -3.83 -5.86
CA ARG A 97 -11.46 -2.58 -5.17
C ARG A 97 -12.25 -1.46 -5.87
N ILE A 98 -13.01 -0.71 -5.08
CA ILE A 98 -13.72 0.45 -5.57
C ILE A 98 -12.77 1.65 -5.55
N HIS A 99 -12.61 2.31 -6.70
CA HIS A 99 -11.89 3.58 -6.76
C HIS A 99 -12.81 4.66 -6.19
N GLN A 100 -12.51 5.13 -4.99
CA GLN A 100 -13.41 6.03 -4.25
C GLN A 100 -13.73 7.33 -4.99
N GLY A 101 -12.71 7.97 -5.56
CA GLY A 101 -12.88 9.22 -6.31
C GLY A 101 -13.77 9.07 -7.53
N ASN A 102 -13.44 8.10 -8.39
CA ASN A 102 -14.21 7.85 -9.60
C ASN A 102 -15.64 7.42 -9.29
N PHE A 103 -15.81 6.65 -8.22
CA PHE A 103 -17.13 6.19 -7.79
C PHE A 103 -18.01 7.36 -7.33
N LYS A 104 -17.41 8.30 -6.57
CA LYS A 104 -18.14 9.51 -6.13
C LYS A 104 -18.58 10.35 -7.32
N GLU A 105 -17.75 10.50 -8.35
CA GLU A 105 -18.10 11.23 -9.56
C GLU A 105 -19.23 10.53 -10.31
N PHE A 106 -19.18 9.21 -10.42
CA PHE A 106 -20.23 8.43 -11.04
C PHE A 106 -21.56 8.63 -10.32
N LEU A 107 -21.56 8.61 -8.99
CA LEU A 107 -22.78 8.83 -8.20
C LEU A 107 -23.36 10.20 -8.43
N LYS A 108 -22.52 11.25 -8.58
CA LYS A 108 -23.01 12.60 -8.87
C LYS A 108 -23.71 12.67 -10.22
N GLU A 109 -23.18 11.98 -11.21
CA GLU A 109 -23.76 11.94 -12.55
C GLU A 109 -25.05 11.11 -12.61
N HIS A 110 -25.26 10.22 -11.64
CA HIS A 110 -26.38 9.29 -11.60
C HIS A 110 -27.15 9.41 -10.28
N GLU A 111 -27.32 10.63 -9.76
CA GLU A 111 -27.96 10.88 -8.45
C GLU A 111 -29.33 10.22 -8.30
N SER A 112 -30.13 10.18 -9.36
CA SER A 112 -31.48 9.62 -9.30
C SER A 112 -31.49 8.10 -9.19
N ASP A 113 -30.38 7.43 -9.53
CA ASP A 113 -30.31 5.97 -9.57
C ASP A 113 -29.90 5.34 -8.23
N GLY A 114 -29.40 6.15 -7.29
CA GLY A 114 -28.92 5.66 -5.99
C GLY A 114 -27.66 4.84 -6.10
N LEU A 115 -27.36 4.05 -5.07
CA LEU A 115 -26.20 3.18 -5.06
C LEU A 115 -26.40 1.97 -5.97
N PRO A 116 -25.38 1.56 -6.74
CA PRO A 116 -25.46 0.34 -7.53
C PRO A 116 -25.68 -0.90 -6.67
N PRO A 117 -26.29 -1.95 -7.24
CA PRO A 117 -26.48 -3.20 -6.51
C PRO A 117 -25.15 -3.75 -5.98
N GLY A 118 -25.18 -4.23 -4.74
CA GLY A 118 -24.00 -4.82 -4.10
C GLY A 118 -23.09 -3.83 -3.41
N VAL A 119 -23.36 -2.52 -3.54
CA VAL A 119 -22.55 -1.47 -2.92
C VAL A 119 -23.32 -0.83 -1.76
N ASN A 120 -22.62 -0.61 -0.67
CA ASN A 120 -23.15 0.14 0.47
C ASN A 120 -22.15 1.23 0.84
N VAL A 121 -22.59 2.20 1.62
CA VAL A 121 -21.75 3.31 2.06
C VAL A 121 -21.70 3.35 3.58
N MET A 122 -20.51 3.57 4.12
CA MET A 122 -20.32 3.82 5.53
C MET A 122 -19.96 5.30 5.69
N ARG A 123 -20.73 6.00 6.52
CA ARG A 123 -20.50 7.41 6.82
C ARG A 123 -20.34 7.57 8.31
N GLU A 124 -19.24 8.18 8.72
CA GLU A 124 -19.00 8.50 10.11
C GLU A 124 -18.19 9.78 10.21
N PHE A 125 -18.40 10.52 11.28
CA PHE A 125 -17.59 11.71 11.55
C PHE A 125 -16.26 11.29 12.13
N GLY A 126 -15.19 11.88 11.63
CA GLY A 126 -13.86 11.70 12.15
C GLY A 126 -13.25 13.04 12.51
N ILE A 127 -12.05 13.00 13.04
CA ILE A 127 -11.33 14.21 13.44
C ILE A 127 -10.08 14.37 12.57
N SER A 128 -9.86 15.60 12.12
CA SER A 128 -8.65 15.99 11.42
C SER A 128 -8.04 17.17 12.19
N VAL A 129 -6.76 17.11 12.46
CA VAL A 129 -6.05 18.18 13.18
C VAL A 129 -5.01 18.79 12.25
N ARG A 130 -5.06 20.09 12.09
CA ARG A 130 -4.08 20.86 11.32
C ARG A 130 -3.26 21.72 12.27
N LYS A 131 -1.97 21.85 11.96
CA LYS A 131 -1.13 22.81 12.68
C LYS A 131 -1.63 24.23 12.41
N ALA A 132 -1.50 25.09 13.39
CA ALA A 132 -1.80 26.50 13.21
C ALA A 132 -0.88 27.08 12.11
N SER A 133 -1.46 27.89 11.24
CA SER A 133 -0.66 28.60 10.21
C SER A 133 0.07 29.77 10.85
N GLN A 134 1.27 30.01 10.36
CA GLN A 134 2.10 31.13 10.83
C GLN A 134 1.88 32.37 9.99
#